data_37918ac3c5c8c933d38afc86e551337f
#
_entry.id   37918ac3c5c8c933d38afc86e551337f
#
_cell.length_a   1.000
_cell.length_b   1.000
_cell.length_c   1.000
_cell.angle_alpha   90.00
_cell.angle_beta   90.00
_cell.angle_gamma   90.00
#
_symmetry.space_group_name_H-M   'P 1'
#
loop_
_entity.id
_entity.type
_entity.pdbx_description
1 polymer ?
#
loop_
_entity_poly.entity_id
_entity_poly.type
_entity_poly.pdbx_seq_one_letter_code
_entity_poly.pdbx_strand_id
1 'polypeptide(L)'
;NEVINGREKNVFGAARAITASGEFHGDEFSIDNHASFIVDLARAIAYNTHERMLCIVENKGAISNFDPHAMVEVPCLVGNDGPEPLCQGEIPTFQLGMMNQQVAVEKLVVEAYCEHSYQKLWQALTLSKTVPSAKVAKEILDDLIVANKDYWPELH
;
A
#
# COMPACT_ATOMS: atom_id res chain seq x y z
N ASN A 1 -14.65 12.26 -1.20
CA ASN A 1 -16.04 11.97 -0.81
C ASN A 1 -16.92 11.44 -1.96
N GLU A 2 -16.73 11.87 -3.23
CA GLU A 2 -17.49 11.32 -4.38
C GLU A 2 -17.23 9.82 -4.59
N VAL A 3 -15.99 9.37 -4.43
CA VAL A 3 -15.63 7.94 -4.61
C VAL A 3 -16.29 7.08 -3.53
N ILE A 4 -16.30 7.53 -2.26
CA ILE A 4 -16.91 6.79 -1.15
C ILE A 4 -18.44 6.74 -1.33
N ASN A 5 -19.07 7.87 -1.64
CA ASN A 5 -20.50 7.95 -1.89
C ASN A 5 -20.92 7.15 -3.13
N GLY A 6 -20.08 7.11 -4.17
CA GLY A 6 -20.29 6.30 -5.37
C GLY A 6 -20.26 4.79 -5.06
N ARG A 7 -19.28 4.34 -4.28
CA ARG A 7 -19.17 2.94 -3.83
C ARG A 7 -20.36 2.54 -2.96
N GLU A 8 -20.72 3.36 -2.00
CA GLU A 8 -21.87 3.12 -1.13
C GLU A 8 -23.16 3.01 -1.93
N LYS A 9 -23.42 3.94 -2.86
CA LYS A 9 -24.58 3.92 -3.73
C LYS A 9 -24.63 2.67 -4.61
N ASN A 10 -23.52 2.27 -5.21
CA ASN A 10 -23.47 1.11 -6.10
C ASN A 10 -23.62 -0.20 -5.35
N VAL A 11 -22.86 -0.42 -4.27
CA VAL A 11 -22.88 -1.68 -3.52
C VAL A 11 -24.20 -1.85 -2.76
N PHE A 12 -24.60 -0.84 -1.95
CA PHE A 12 -25.83 -0.95 -1.17
C PHE A 12 -27.10 -0.75 -2.01
N GLY A 13 -27.00 -0.02 -3.13
CA GLY A 13 -28.08 0.10 -4.08
C GLY A 13 -28.42 -1.25 -4.73
N ALA A 14 -27.41 -1.94 -5.25
CA ALA A 14 -27.55 -3.28 -5.82
C ALA A 14 -28.03 -4.29 -4.78
N ALA A 15 -27.46 -4.30 -3.58
CA ALA A 15 -27.88 -5.18 -2.49
C ALA A 15 -29.36 -4.97 -2.10
N ARG A 16 -29.83 -3.72 -2.04
CA ARG A 16 -31.23 -3.40 -1.75
C ARG A 16 -32.15 -3.85 -2.88
N ALA A 17 -31.74 -3.68 -4.15
CA ALA A 17 -32.49 -4.13 -5.30
C ALA A 17 -32.68 -5.65 -5.29
N ILE A 18 -31.63 -6.42 -5.05
CA ILE A 18 -31.66 -7.88 -4.92
C ILE A 18 -32.55 -8.30 -3.73
N THR A 19 -32.43 -7.63 -2.59
CA THR A 19 -33.25 -7.93 -1.41
C THR A 19 -34.73 -7.66 -1.65
N ALA A 20 -35.06 -6.63 -2.44
CA ALA A 20 -36.44 -6.26 -2.73
C ALA A 20 -37.08 -7.14 -3.81
N SER A 21 -36.32 -7.56 -4.85
CA SER A 21 -36.82 -8.39 -5.95
C SER A 21 -36.74 -9.88 -5.66
N GLY A 22 -35.80 -10.31 -4.82
CA GLY A 22 -35.46 -11.73 -4.61
C GLY A 22 -34.71 -12.35 -5.80
N GLU A 23 -34.39 -11.58 -6.83
CA GLU A 23 -33.72 -12.04 -8.05
C GLU A 23 -32.38 -11.32 -8.23
N PHE A 24 -31.35 -12.08 -8.59
CA PHE A 24 -30.04 -11.58 -8.96
C PHE A 24 -29.86 -11.61 -10.48
N HIS A 25 -29.75 -10.46 -11.10
CA HIS A 25 -29.63 -10.33 -12.55
C HIS A 25 -28.18 -9.97 -12.93
N GLY A 26 -27.17 -10.56 -12.51
CA GLY A 26 -25.75 -10.49 -12.90
C GLY A 26 -25.14 -9.15 -13.37
N ASP A 27 -25.95 -8.28 -13.95
CA ASP A 27 -25.57 -6.98 -14.50
C ASP A 27 -25.49 -5.87 -13.42
N GLU A 28 -25.93 -6.16 -12.19
CA GLU A 28 -25.97 -5.20 -11.08
C GLU A 28 -24.59 -4.98 -10.42
N PHE A 29 -23.65 -5.90 -10.67
CA PHE A 29 -22.26 -5.80 -10.22
C PHE A 29 -21.32 -5.80 -11.42
N SER A 30 -20.65 -4.70 -11.67
CA SER A 30 -19.51 -4.70 -12.59
C SER A 30 -18.32 -5.35 -11.89
N ILE A 31 -17.82 -6.45 -12.43
CA ILE A 31 -16.55 -7.05 -12.01
C ILE A 31 -15.45 -6.10 -12.49
N ASP A 32 -14.82 -5.41 -11.56
CA ASP A 32 -13.67 -4.56 -11.87
C ASP A 32 -12.36 -5.37 -11.94
N ASN A 33 -11.29 -4.73 -12.40
CA ASN A 33 -9.97 -5.36 -12.50
C ASN A 33 -9.44 -5.85 -11.15
N HIS A 34 -9.85 -5.24 -10.03
CA HIS A 34 -9.43 -5.68 -8.69
C HIS A 34 -10.08 -7.01 -8.31
N ALA A 35 -11.37 -7.16 -8.59
CA ALA A 35 -12.07 -8.42 -8.33
C ALA A 35 -11.49 -9.57 -9.16
N SER A 36 -11.22 -9.33 -10.44
CA SER A 36 -10.56 -10.30 -11.32
C SER A 36 -9.17 -10.68 -10.79
N PHE A 37 -8.37 -9.70 -10.38
CA PHE A 37 -7.03 -9.94 -9.82
C PHE A 37 -7.08 -10.84 -8.57
N ILE A 38 -8.02 -10.61 -7.66
CA ILE A 38 -8.16 -11.42 -6.43
C ILE A 38 -8.51 -12.87 -6.77
N VAL A 39 -9.44 -13.07 -7.71
CA VAL A 39 -9.86 -14.41 -8.15
C VAL A 39 -8.70 -15.14 -8.85
N ASP A 40 -8.00 -14.44 -9.76
CA ASP A 40 -6.86 -15.01 -10.49
C ASP A 40 -5.70 -15.36 -9.55
N LEU A 41 -5.43 -14.52 -8.55
CA LEU A 41 -4.45 -14.80 -7.51
C LEU A 41 -4.81 -16.06 -6.72
N ALA A 42 -6.05 -16.15 -6.27
CA ALA A 42 -6.54 -17.33 -5.53
C ALA A 42 -6.46 -18.60 -6.39
N ARG A 43 -6.81 -18.50 -7.66
CA ARG A 43 -6.71 -19.60 -8.63
C ARG A 43 -5.27 -20.02 -8.87
N ALA A 44 -4.35 -19.05 -9.03
CA ALA A 44 -2.93 -19.33 -9.25
C ALA A 44 -2.33 -20.12 -8.08
N ILE A 45 -2.66 -19.74 -6.85
CA ILE A 45 -2.23 -20.46 -5.64
C ILE A 45 -2.89 -21.85 -5.54
N ALA A 46 -4.23 -21.91 -5.70
CA ALA A 46 -4.98 -23.14 -5.49
C ALA A 46 -4.65 -24.24 -6.52
N TYR A 47 -4.38 -23.85 -7.76
CA TYR A 47 -4.12 -24.77 -8.88
C TYR A 47 -2.66 -24.80 -9.32
N ASN A 48 -1.77 -24.08 -8.66
CA ASN A 48 -0.34 -24.01 -8.97
C ASN A 48 -0.05 -23.65 -10.42
N THR A 49 -0.72 -22.62 -10.94
CA THR A 49 -0.67 -22.30 -12.37
C THR A 49 0.59 -21.57 -12.80
N HIS A 50 1.39 -21.05 -11.87
CA HIS A 50 2.58 -20.24 -12.12
C HIS A 50 2.29 -19.03 -13.03
N GLU A 51 1.17 -18.38 -12.81
CA GLU A 51 0.80 -17.17 -13.53
C GLU A 51 1.71 -15.98 -13.16
N ARG A 52 2.01 -15.15 -14.14
CA ARG A 52 2.76 -13.92 -13.93
C ARG A 52 1.82 -12.83 -13.46
N MET A 53 2.03 -12.36 -12.23
CA MET A 53 1.22 -11.34 -11.59
C MET A 53 2.12 -10.26 -10.97
N LEU A 54 1.60 -9.04 -10.84
CA LEU A 54 2.27 -7.96 -10.12
C LEU A 54 1.92 -8.10 -8.63
N CYS A 55 2.92 -8.32 -7.77
CA CYS A 55 2.71 -8.52 -6.34
C CYS A 55 3.62 -7.64 -5.51
N ILE A 56 3.16 -7.29 -4.31
CA ILE A 56 3.99 -6.64 -3.30
C ILE A 56 4.65 -7.72 -2.45
N VAL A 57 5.97 -7.78 -2.54
CA VAL A 57 6.80 -8.81 -1.89
C VAL A 57 8.07 -8.19 -1.30
N GLU A 58 8.72 -8.91 -0.38
CA GLU A 58 10.07 -8.55 0.04
C GLU A 58 11.04 -8.63 -1.16
N ASN A 59 11.90 -7.62 -1.33
CA ASN A 59 12.78 -7.50 -2.50
C ASN A 59 13.67 -8.74 -2.68
N LYS A 60 14.31 -9.24 -1.62
CA LYS A 60 15.20 -10.43 -1.67
C LYS A 60 16.18 -10.45 -2.85
N GLY A 61 16.56 -9.27 -3.37
CA GLY A 61 17.45 -9.12 -4.51
C GLY A 61 16.77 -9.12 -5.89
N ALA A 62 15.45 -9.11 -5.97
CA ALA A 62 14.73 -8.94 -7.24
C ALA A 62 15.16 -7.64 -7.94
N ILE A 63 15.26 -6.55 -7.17
CA ILE A 63 15.96 -5.32 -7.57
C ILE A 63 17.33 -5.36 -6.92
N SER A 64 18.38 -5.60 -7.72
CA SER A 64 19.71 -5.98 -7.22
C SER A 64 20.46 -4.87 -6.48
N ASN A 65 20.17 -3.60 -6.78
CA ASN A 65 20.80 -2.42 -6.17
C ASN A 65 19.88 -1.72 -5.12
N PHE A 66 18.88 -2.41 -4.60
CA PHE A 66 17.96 -1.87 -3.61
C PHE A 66 17.95 -2.71 -2.32
N ASP A 67 17.50 -2.13 -1.20
CA ASP A 67 17.42 -2.80 0.11
C ASP A 67 16.72 -4.18 -0.02
N PRO A 68 17.39 -5.29 0.32
CA PRO A 68 16.81 -6.63 0.18
C PRO A 68 15.60 -6.88 1.07
N HIS A 69 15.43 -6.10 2.13
CA HIS A 69 14.31 -6.22 3.08
C HIS A 69 13.18 -5.22 2.82
N ALA A 70 13.34 -4.34 1.82
CA ALA A 70 12.24 -3.45 1.43
C ALA A 70 11.12 -4.22 0.75
N MET A 71 9.88 -3.80 0.99
CA MET A 71 8.74 -4.28 0.24
C MET A 71 8.69 -3.57 -1.11
N VAL A 72 8.59 -4.34 -2.18
CA VAL A 72 8.60 -3.85 -3.56
C VAL A 72 7.44 -4.44 -4.36
N GLU A 73 6.88 -3.67 -5.27
CA GLU A 73 5.89 -4.14 -6.23
C GLU A 73 6.59 -4.55 -7.51
N VAL A 74 6.68 -5.85 -7.75
CA VAL A 74 7.41 -6.43 -8.88
C VAL A 74 6.62 -7.58 -9.52
N PRO A 75 6.87 -7.89 -10.81
CA PRO A 75 6.35 -9.11 -11.42
C PRO A 75 6.84 -10.36 -10.67
N CYS A 76 5.89 -11.23 -10.35
CA CYS A 76 6.13 -12.50 -9.69
C CYS A 76 5.54 -13.65 -10.50
N LEU A 77 6.09 -14.86 -10.35
CA LEU A 77 5.39 -16.10 -10.68
C LEU A 77 4.62 -16.56 -9.45
N VAL A 78 3.32 -16.80 -9.60
CA VAL A 78 2.46 -17.18 -8.47
C VAL A 78 2.03 -18.63 -8.61
N GLY A 79 2.44 -19.44 -7.65
CA GLY A 79 2.09 -20.84 -7.52
C GLY A 79 1.61 -21.18 -6.11
N ASN A 80 1.54 -22.46 -5.78
CA ASN A 80 1.08 -22.95 -4.47
C ASN A 80 1.96 -22.49 -3.29
N ASP A 81 3.23 -22.17 -3.54
CA ASP A 81 4.18 -21.66 -2.54
C ASP A 81 4.10 -20.12 -2.38
N GLY A 82 3.17 -19.49 -3.11
CA GLY A 82 2.98 -18.04 -3.12
C GLY A 82 3.72 -17.34 -4.26
N PRO A 83 3.94 -16.01 -4.14
CA PRO A 83 4.59 -15.21 -5.17
C PRO A 83 6.12 -15.33 -5.10
N GLU A 84 6.72 -15.75 -6.20
CA GLU A 84 8.17 -15.75 -6.41
C GLU A 84 8.58 -14.51 -7.25
N PRO A 85 9.32 -13.53 -6.70
CA PRO A 85 9.69 -12.34 -7.43
C PRO A 85 10.67 -12.65 -8.57
N LEU A 86 10.38 -12.08 -9.73
CA LEU A 86 11.27 -12.17 -10.89
C LEU A 86 12.38 -11.13 -10.76
N CYS A 87 13.60 -11.50 -11.19
CA CYS A 87 14.73 -10.61 -11.21
C CYS A 87 14.47 -9.42 -12.16
N GLN A 88 14.60 -8.20 -11.65
CA GLN A 88 14.46 -6.96 -12.39
C GLN A 88 15.82 -6.33 -12.76
N GLY A 89 16.91 -6.80 -12.12
CA GLY A 89 18.22 -6.19 -12.26
C GLY A 89 18.35 -4.88 -11.47
N GLU A 90 19.20 -3.98 -11.98
CA GLU A 90 19.45 -2.68 -11.37
C GLU A 90 18.43 -1.64 -11.86
N ILE A 91 17.94 -0.81 -10.94
CA ILE A 91 17.13 0.36 -11.29
C ILE A 91 18.03 1.60 -11.43
N PRO A 92 17.66 2.55 -12.33
CA PRO A 92 18.47 3.74 -12.56
C PRO A 92 18.59 4.63 -11.32
N THR A 93 19.69 5.37 -11.22
CA THR A 93 20.08 6.18 -10.04
C THR A 93 18.98 7.12 -9.55
N PHE A 94 18.23 7.75 -10.46
CA PHE A 94 17.17 8.68 -10.07
C PHE A 94 16.04 7.97 -9.32
N GLN A 95 15.53 6.87 -9.88
CA GLN A 95 14.46 6.06 -9.26
C GLN A 95 14.95 5.44 -7.95
N LEU A 96 16.18 4.92 -7.93
CA LEU A 96 16.81 4.38 -6.73
C LEU A 96 16.86 5.43 -5.61
N GLY A 97 17.28 6.66 -5.92
CA GLY A 97 17.30 7.76 -4.95
C GLY A 97 15.91 8.08 -4.39
N MET A 98 14.89 8.09 -5.24
CA MET A 98 13.51 8.32 -4.83
C MET A 98 12.97 7.20 -3.93
N MET A 99 13.23 5.95 -4.28
CA MET A 99 12.78 4.79 -3.51
C MET A 99 13.50 4.68 -2.17
N ASN A 100 14.81 4.91 -2.12
CA ASN A 100 15.56 4.93 -0.86
C ASN A 100 15.05 6.02 0.10
N GLN A 101 14.73 7.21 -0.41
CA GLN A 101 14.14 8.27 0.39
C GLN A 101 12.78 7.86 0.96
N GLN A 102 11.92 7.23 0.15
CA GLN A 102 10.60 6.78 0.59
C GLN A 102 10.71 5.68 1.67
N VAL A 103 11.58 4.69 1.47
CA VAL A 103 11.83 3.64 2.48
C VAL A 103 12.34 4.24 3.80
N ALA A 104 13.22 5.25 3.73
CA ALA A 104 13.69 5.92 4.93
C ALA A 104 12.55 6.64 5.68
N VAL A 105 11.65 7.31 4.95
CA VAL A 105 10.45 7.93 5.54
C VAL A 105 9.58 6.90 6.25
N GLU A 106 9.27 5.79 5.59
CA GLU A 106 8.42 4.73 6.15
C GLU A 106 9.04 4.08 7.39
N LYS A 107 10.33 3.75 7.35
CA LYS A 107 11.06 3.20 8.50
C LYS A 107 11.04 4.17 9.68
N LEU A 108 11.31 5.46 9.45
CA LEU A 108 11.27 6.48 10.51
C LEU A 108 9.89 6.63 11.15
N VAL A 109 8.80 6.51 10.36
CA VAL A 109 7.43 6.55 10.91
C VAL A 109 7.17 5.35 11.81
N VAL A 110 7.55 4.15 11.40
CA VAL A 110 7.40 2.93 12.21
C VAL A 110 8.24 2.99 13.48
N GLU A 111 9.51 3.40 13.35
CA GLU A 111 10.41 3.58 14.51
C GLU A 111 9.88 4.65 15.47
N ALA A 112 9.37 5.78 14.94
CA ALA A 112 8.77 6.84 15.73
C ALA A 112 7.58 6.33 16.56
N TYR A 113 6.74 5.50 15.97
CA TYR A 113 5.62 4.90 16.68
C TYR A 113 6.09 3.93 17.77
N CYS A 114 7.03 3.02 17.45
CA CYS A 114 7.51 2.01 18.39
C CYS A 114 8.32 2.61 19.55
N GLU A 115 9.05 3.69 19.30
CA GLU A 115 9.92 4.34 20.30
C GLU A 115 9.27 5.56 20.95
N HIS A 116 8.04 5.92 20.56
CA HIS A 116 7.33 7.12 21.00
C HIS A 116 8.13 8.41 20.72
N SER A 117 8.87 8.44 19.59
CA SER A 117 9.84 9.50 19.31
C SER A 117 9.28 10.60 18.41
N TYR A 118 9.06 11.78 18.98
CA TYR A 118 8.75 13.01 18.26
C TYR A 118 9.82 13.34 17.20
N GLN A 119 11.09 13.20 17.58
CA GLN A 119 12.21 13.55 16.70
C GLN A 119 12.22 12.71 15.43
N LYS A 120 12.00 11.38 15.52
CA LYS A 120 11.96 10.50 14.35
C LYS A 120 10.79 10.82 13.44
N LEU A 121 9.62 11.15 13.98
CA LEU A 121 8.47 11.52 13.19
C LEU A 121 8.68 12.86 12.48
N TRP A 122 9.31 13.84 13.15
CA TRP A 122 9.72 15.08 12.50
C TRP A 122 10.75 14.86 11.39
N GLN A 123 11.72 13.95 11.58
CA GLN A 123 12.68 13.57 10.55
C GLN A 123 11.98 12.92 9.35
N ALA A 124 11.03 12.03 9.58
CA ALA A 124 10.22 11.41 8.52
C ALA A 124 9.49 12.46 7.69
N LEU A 125 8.77 13.38 8.32
CA LEU A 125 8.09 14.47 7.63
C LEU A 125 9.06 15.39 6.88
N THR A 126 10.25 15.67 7.47
CA THR A 126 11.27 16.49 6.81
C THR A 126 11.83 15.85 5.55
N LEU A 127 11.96 14.51 5.53
CA LEU A 127 12.38 13.76 4.35
C LEU A 127 11.27 13.60 3.30
N SER A 128 10.01 13.78 3.68
CA SER A 128 8.90 13.63 2.73
C SER A 128 8.98 14.66 1.63
N LYS A 129 8.84 14.21 0.37
CA LYS A 129 8.89 15.09 -0.82
C LYS A 129 7.74 16.10 -0.90
N THR A 130 6.66 15.84 -0.19
CA THR A 130 5.49 16.72 -0.15
C THR A 130 5.61 17.83 0.88
N VAL A 131 6.65 17.79 1.74
CA VAL A 131 6.90 18.78 2.78
C VAL A 131 8.07 19.69 2.39
N PRO A 132 7.85 21.01 2.24
CA PRO A 132 8.84 21.89 1.64
C PRO A 132 10.03 22.23 2.54
N SER A 133 9.91 22.05 3.86
CA SER A 133 11.00 22.37 4.79
C SER A 133 10.82 21.71 6.16
N ALA A 134 11.89 21.58 6.92
CA ALA A 134 11.88 21.08 8.29
C ALA A 134 11.01 21.93 9.22
N LYS A 135 10.91 23.26 8.96
CA LYS A 135 10.02 24.14 9.72
C LYS A 135 8.55 23.78 9.48
N VAL A 136 8.16 23.63 8.23
CA VAL A 136 6.79 23.23 7.86
C VAL A 136 6.49 21.81 8.36
N ALA A 137 7.47 20.90 8.30
CA ALA A 137 7.34 19.56 8.87
C ALA A 137 6.98 19.59 10.36
N LYS A 138 7.63 20.50 11.12
CA LYS A 138 7.33 20.69 12.54
C LYS A 138 5.91 21.20 12.78
N GLU A 139 5.49 22.21 12.04
CA GLU A 139 4.15 22.80 12.15
C GLU A 139 3.07 21.75 11.83
N ILE A 140 3.27 20.97 10.76
CA ILE A 140 2.35 19.85 10.39
C ILE A 140 2.32 18.80 11.50
N LEU A 141 3.48 18.43 12.06
CA LEU A 141 3.56 17.40 13.09
C LEU A 141 2.82 17.84 14.36
N ASP A 142 3.04 19.07 14.81
CA ASP A 142 2.37 19.62 16.00
C ASP A 142 0.83 19.59 15.83
N ASP A 143 0.33 19.96 14.67
CA ASP A 143 -1.11 19.89 14.34
C ASP A 143 -1.63 18.45 14.28
N LEU A 144 -0.86 17.53 13.69
CA LEU A 144 -1.24 16.12 13.57
C LEU A 144 -1.31 15.43 14.94
N ILE A 145 -0.40 15.73 15.86
CA ILE A 145 -0.41 15.19 17.24
C ILE A 145 -1.70 15.60 17.94
N VAL A 146 -2.09 16.86 17.84
CA VAL A 146 -3.32 17.35 18.44
C VAL A 146 -4.55 16.68 17.84
N ALA A 147 -4.58 16.58 16.51
CA ALA A 147 -5.72 16.00 15.79
C ALA A 147 -5.89 14.48 16.01
N ASN A 148 -4.80 13.77 16.28
CA ASN A 148 -4.79 12.30 16.41
C ASN A 148 -4.45 11.81 17.82
N LYS A 149 -4.58 12.65 18.84
CA LYS A 149 -4.21 12.34 20.23
C LYS A 149 -4.81 11.05 20.80
N ASP A 150 -5.97 10.64 20.29
CA ASP A 150 -6.66 9.43 20.77
C ASP A 150 -6.18 8.15 20.07
N TYR A 151 -5.33 8.27 19.04
CA TYR A 151 -4.88 7.17 18.19
C TYR A 151 -3.36 6.95 18.24
N TRP A 152 -2.62 7.96 18.64
CA TRP A 152 -1.15 7.90 18.71
C TRP A 152 -0.67 7.82 20.17
N PRO A 153 0.45 7.14 20.41
CA PRO A 153 1.10 7.19 21.72
C PRO A 153 1.56 8.62 22.04
N GLU A 154 1.70 8.92 23.32
CA GLU A 154 2.34 10.17 23.74
C GLU A 154 3.80 10.18 23.25
N LEU A 155 4.17 11.19 22.46
CA LEU A 155 5.51 11.34 21.87
C LEU A 155 6.39 12.21 22.76
N HIS A 156 7.69 11.87 22.86
CA HIS A 156 8.71 12.59 23.61
C HIS A 156 10.04 12.73 22.85
#